data_c236d1186ccc0ea57531147f83bf1364
#
_entry.id   c236d1186ccc0ea57531147f83bf1364
#
_cell.length_a   1.000
_cell.length_b   1.000
_cell.length_c   1.000
_cell.angle_alpha   90.00
_cell.angle_beta   90.00
_cell.angle_gamma   90.00
#
_symmetry.space_group_name_H-M   'P 1'
#
loop_
_entity.id
_entity.type
_entity.pdbx_description
1 polymer ?
#
loop_
_entity_poly.entity_id
_entity_poly.type
_entity_poly.pdbx_seq_one_letter_code
_entity_poly.pdbx_strand_id
1 'polypeptide(L)'
;DPHSVILWTRRPYAEGARQLLTVEVAEDQAFKKVVAHARAPVLASADWTSRVLVGGLKPAHTYWYRFTDADGNGSRIGRTITAPLPDDPRAVNFAFVSCQDVNEGKLNGYRRMIFEDERAAAAEQLGFVLHLGDFVYEVVWYPEDRPQGYYARRLRDVVRYPHGEKIRDF
;
A
#
# COMPACT_ATOMS: atom_id res chain seq x y z
N ASP A 1 5.84 -3.16 -15.19
CA ASP A 1 6.06 -4.06 -16.33
C ASP A 1 4.72 -4.31 -17.05
N PRO A 2 4.71 -4.47 -18.40
CA PRO A 2 3.46 -4.73 -19.14
C PRO A 2 2.79 -6.06 -18.84
N HIS A 3 3.55 -7.05 -18.37
CA HIS A 3 3.05 -8.42 -18.19
C HIS A 3 3.16 -8.93 -16.76
N SER A 4 3.56 -8.08 -15.82
CA SER A 4 3.72 -8.47 -14.41
C SER A 4 3.51 -7.32 -13.46
N VAL A 5 3.21 -7.66 -12.23
CA VAL A 5 3.13 -6.73 -11.09
C VAL A 5 3.79 -7.37 -9.88
N ILE A 6 4.37 -6.53 -9.02
CA ILE A 6 4.80 -6.95 -7.69
C ILE A 6 3.71 -6.54 -6.69
N LEU A 7 3.12 -7.51 -6.03
CA LEU A 7 2.13 -7.29 -4.99
C LEU A 7 2.80 -7.41 -3.63
N TRP A 8 2.49 -6.47 -2.75
CA TRP A 8 3.04 -6.40 -1.41
C TRP A 8 1.95 -6.57 -0.36
N THR A 9 2.29 -7.25 0.73
CA THR A 9 1.46 -7.33 1.92
C THR A 9 2.29 -7.36 3.19
N ARG A 10 1.68 -7.00 4.31
CA ARG A 10 2.21 -7.18 5.66
C ARG A 10 1.10 -7.78 6.52
N ARG A 11 1.41 -8.87 7.22
CA ARG A 11 0.50 -9.52 8.17
C ARG A 11 1.17 -9.64 9.54
N PRO A 12 1.18 -8.60 10.35
CA PRO A 12 1.75 -8.63 11.69
C PRO A 12 0.88 -9.48 12.63
N TYR A 13 1.42 -9.80 13.78
CA TYR A 13 0.72 -10.50 14.88
C TYR A 13 0.27 -11.92 14.55
N ALA A 14 1.02 -12.59 13.70
CA ALA A 14 0.79 -13.99 13.43
C ALA A 14 1.39 -14.86 14.53
N GLU A 15 0.71 -15.94 14.91
CA GLU A 15 1.31 -16.97 15.74
C GLU A 15 2.41 -17.73 14.98
N GLY A 16 3.54 -17.95 15.66
CA GLY A 16 4.70 -18.63 15.07
C GLY A 16 5.58 -17.71 14.20
N ALA A 17 6.72 -18.22 13.77
CA ALA A 17 7.73 -17.45 13.04
C ALA A 17 7.46 -17.31 11.53
N ARG A 18 6.48 -18.02 10.99
CA ARG A 18 6.16 -18.08 9.56
C ARG A 18 4.67 -18.34 9.34
N GLN A 19 4.11 -17.64 8.37
CA GLN A 19 2.80 -17.96 7.78
C GLN A 19 2.90 -18.05 6.27
N LEU A 20 1.94 -18.75 5.67
CA LEU A 20 1.83 -18.87 4.23
C LEU A 20 0.47 -18.32 3.79
N LEU A 21 0.49 -17.19 3.12
CA LEU A 21 -0.68 -16.60 2.50
C LEU A 21 -0.81 -17.10 1.06
N THR A 22 -2.02 -17.00 0.53
CA THR A 22 -2.29 -17.12 -0.91
C THR A 22 -2.65 -15.74 -1.43
N VAL A 23 -2.08 -15.31 -2.55
CA VAL A 23 -2.54 -14.15 -3.30
C VAL A 23 -3.34 -14.63 -4.50
N GLU A 24 -4.50 -14.01 -4.71
CA GLU A 24 -5.33 -14.20 -5.90
C GLU A 24 -5.40 -12.90 -6.67
N VAL A 25 -5.32 -12.99 -7.99
CA VAL A 25 -5.45 -11.87 -8.93
C VAL A 25 -6.59 -12.16 -9.89
N ALA A 26 -7.51 -11.21 -10.04
CA ALA A 26 -8.71 -11.36 -10.86
C ALA A 26 -8.89 -10.18 -11.82
N GLU A 27 -9.60 -10.42 -12.91
CA GLU A 27 -10.04 -9.38 -13.87
C GLU A 27 -11.30 -8.63 -13.38
N ASP A 28 -11.88 -9.03 -12.25
CA ASP A 28 -13.05 -8.36 -11.66
C ASP A 28 -12.96 -8.31 -10.13
N GLN A 29 -13.57 -7.29 -9.55
CA GLN A 29 -13.56 -7.04 -8.11
C GLN A 29 -14.29 -8.11 -7.30
N ALA A 30 -15.20 -8.85 -7.91
CA ALA A 30 -15.95 -9.93 -7.26
C ALA A 30 -15.20 -11.28 -7.29
N PHE A 31 -14.01 -11.32 -7.88
CA PHE A 31 -13.16 -12.51 -8.03
C PHE A 31 -13.87 -13.68 -8.74
N LYS A 32 -14.76 -13.38 -9.69
CA LYS A 32 -15.39 -14.41 -10.55
C LYS A 32 -14.43 -14.95 -11.61
N LYS A 33 -13.49 -14.11 -12.05
CA LYS A 33 -12.49 -14.44 -13.04
C LYS A 33 -11.08 -14.28 -12.47
N VAL A 34 -10.67 -15.24 -11.65
CA VAL A 34 -9.30 -15.34 -11.14
C VAL A 34 -8.39 -15.77 -12.28
N VAL A 35 -7.33 -15.02 -12.54
CA VAL A 35 -6.38 -15.25 -13.64
C VAL A 35 -5.00 -15.70 -13.15
N ALA A 36 -4.67 -15.43 -11.90
CA ALA A 36 -3.43 -15.88 -11.30
C ALA A 36 -3.60 -16.08 -9.79
N HIS A 37 -2.81 -16.99 -9.26
CA HIS A 37 -2.63 -17.17 -7.82
C HIS A 37 -1.18 -17.57 -7.52
N ALA A 38 -0.70 -17.18 -6.34
CA ALA A 38 0.63 -17.52 -5.89
C ALA A 38 0.70 -17.68 -4.36
N ARG A 39 1.77 -18.29 -3.88
CA ARG A 39 2.06 -18.42 -2.46
C ARG A 39 2.88 -17.21 -2.00
N ALA A 40 2.49 -16.61 -0.89
CA ALA A 40 3.12 -15.45 -0.29
C ALA A 40 3.58 -15.78 1.14
N PRO A 41 4.80 -16.30 1.32
CA PRO A 41 5.33 -16.55 2.65
C PRO A 41 5.58 -15.22 3.36
N VAL A 42 5.14 -15.09 4.60
CA VAL A 42 5.44 -14.00 5.52
C VAL A 42 6.24 -14.52 6.70
N LEU A 43 7.31 -13.84 7.04
CA LEU A 43 8.28 -14.26 8.04
C LEU A 43 8.46 -13.17 9.11
N ALA A 44 8.59 -13.57 10.36
CA ALA A 44 8.91 -12.65 11.46
C ALA A 44 10.23 -11.90 11.20
N SER A 45 11.23 -12.59 10.65
CA SER A 45 12.54 -12.02 10.30
C SER A 45 12.49 -10.97 9.19
N ALA A 46 11.38 -10.89 8.45
CA ALA A 46 11.12 -9.90 7.40
C ALA A 46 9.99 -8.95 7.79
N ASP A 47 9.81 -8.69 9.07
CA ASP A 47 8.72 -7.87 9.62
C ASP A 47 7.34 -8.28 9.09
N TRP A 48 7.11 -9.58 8.93
CA TRP A 48 5.86 -10.14 8.41
C TRP A 48 5.44 -9.60 7.05
N THR A 49 6.40 -9.14 6.26
CA THR A 49 6.14 -8.67 4.88
C THR A 49 6.35 -9.76 3.85
N SER A 50 5.68 -9.61 2.71
CA SER A 50 5.93 -10.42 1.51
C SER A 50 5.79 -9.58 0.26
N ARG A 51 6.63 -9.87 -0.73
CA ARG A 51 6.54 -9.35 -2.08
C ARG A 51 6.40 -10.52 -3.04
N VAL A 52 5.37 -10.49 -3.86
CA VAL A 52 5.07 -11.56 -4.81
C VAL A 52 5.04 -11.00 -6.22
N LEU A 53 5.91 -11.50 -7.09
CA LEU A 53 5.84 -11.21 -8.52
C LEU A 53 4.75 -12.10 -9.14
N VAL A 54 3.77 -11.46 -9.77
CA VAL A 54 2.72 -12.14 -10.54
C VAL A 54 2.90 -11.78 -12.00
N GLY A 55 3.17 -12.78 -12.83
CA GLY A 55 3.39 -12.64 -14.27
C GLY A 55 2.26 -13.22 -15.12
N GLY A 56 2.42 -13.17 -16.44
CA GLY A 56 1.45 -13.67 -17.40
C GLY A 56 0.21 -12.80 -17.56
N LEU A 57 0.29 -11.54 -17.14
CA LEU A 57 -0.80 -10.58 -17.19
C LEU A 57 -0.83 -9.86 -18.55
N LYS A 58 -1.99 -9.29 -18.91
CA LYS A 58 -2.14 -8.44 -20.12
C LYS A 58 -1.59 -7.06 -19.86
N PRO A 59 -0.98 -6.39 -20.84
CA PRO A 59 -0.52 -5.01 -20.69
C PRO A 59 -1.69 -4.04 -20.52
N ALA A 60 -1.42 -2.93 -19.84
CA ALA A 60 -2.37 -1.84 -19.61
C ALA A 60 -3.75 -2.29 -19.14
N HIS A 61 -3.77 -3.29 -18.29
CA HIS A 61 -5.00 -3.94 -17.84
C HIS A 61 -5.15 -3.82 -16.31
N THR A 62 -6.35 -3.50 -15.87
CA THR A 62 -6.68 -3.39 -14.45
C THR A 62 -6.97 -4.77 -13.87
N TYR A 63 -6.40 -5.02 -12.70
CA TYR A 63 -6.60 -6.23 -11.92
C TYR A 63 -6.95 -5.90 -10.48
N TRP A 64 -7.69 -6.81 -9.84
CA TRP A 64 -7.97 -6.81 -8.41
C TRP A 64 -7.22 -7.95 -7.75
N TYR A 65 -6.73 -7.72 -6.55
CA TYR A 65 -5.99 -8.74 -5.81
C TYR A 65 -6.37 -8.75 -4.34
N ARG A 66 -6.21 -9.89 -3.72
CA ARG A 66 -6.34 -10.07 -2.27
C ARG A 66 -5.36 -11.13 -1.78
N PHE A 67 -5.00 -11.02 -0.51
CA PHE A 67 -4.24 -12.06 0.19
C PHE A 67 -5.16 -12.75 1.17
N THR A 68 -5.07 -14.07 1.27
CA THR A 68 -5.85 -14.88 2.21
C THR A 68 -4.94 -15.81 3.00
N ASP A 69 -5.30 -16.09 4.25
CA ASP A 69 -4.64 -17.12 5.06
C ASP A 69 -5.35 -18.47 4.98
N ALA A 70 -4.83 -19.45 5.71
CA ALA A 70 -5.39 -20.80 5.74
C ALA A 70 -6.78 -20.87 6.41
N ASP A 71 -7.10 -19.90 7.27
CA ASP A 71 -8.35 -19.81 8.00
C ASP A 71 -9.43 -19.05 7.21
N GLY A 72 -9.10 -18.59 6.01
CA GLY A 72 -10.01 -17.84 5.14
C GLY A 72 -10.12 -16.35 5.46
N ASN A 73 -9.28 -15.81 6.36
CA ASN A 73 -9.23 -14.37 6.57
C ASN A 73 -8.55 -13.69 5.38
N GLY A 74 -9.13 -12.60 4.89
CA GLY A 74 -8.64 -11.88 3.72
C GLY A 74 -8.14 -10.48 4.03
N SER A 75 -7.21 -10.00 3.20
CA SER A 75 -6.85 -8.57 3.15
C SER A 75 -7.99 -7.75 2.56
N ARG A 76 -7.85 -6.44 2.60
CA ARG A 76 -8.61 -5.58 1.69
C ARG A 76 -8.32 -5.97 0.24
N ILE A 77 -9.31 -5.77 -0.63
CA ILE A 77 -9.12 -5.91 -2.07
C ILE A 77 -8.34 -4.70 -2.55
N GLY A 78 -7.18 -4.96 -3.18
CA GLY A 78 -6.40 -3.94 -3.85
C GLY A 78 -6.70 -3.91 -5.35
N ARG A 79 -6.51 -2.76 -5.97
CA ARG A 79 -6.52 -2.59 -7.42
C ARG A 79 -5.10 -2.30 -7.89
N THR A 80 -4.72 -2.87 -9.02
CA THR A 80 -3.45 -2.60 -9.69
C THR A 80 -3.67 -2.54 -11.20
N ILE A 81 -2.75 -1.94 -11.91
CA ILE A 81 -2.74 -1.88 -13.37
C ILE A 81 -1.34 -2.25 -13.87
N THR A 82 -1.28 -3.09 -14.88
CA THR A 82 -0.02 -3.38 -15.60
C THR A 82 0.38 -2.18 -16.46
N ALA A 83 1.67 -1.98 -16.66
CA ALA A 83 2.15 -0.93 -17.56
C ALA A 83 1.64 -1.16 -19.00
N PRO A 84 1.46 -0.09 -19.79
CA PRO A 84 1.24 -0.21 -21.21
C PRO A 84 2.50 -0.73 -21.92
N LEU A 85 2.34 -1.18 -23.16
CA LEU A 85 3.49 -1.45 -24.04
C LEU A 85 4.22 -0.13 -24.36
N PRO A 86 5.51 -0.17 -24.71
CA PRO A 86 6.31 1.03 -24.95
C PRO A 86 5.78 1.93 -26.09
N ASP A 87 5.07 1.35 -27.04
CA ASP A 87 4.48 2.02 -28.20
C ASP A 87 2.97 2.38 -28.02
N ASP A 88 2.42 2.13 -26.85
CA ASP A 88 1.01 2.47 -26.56
C ASP A 88 0.87 3.99 -26.31
N PRO A 89 0.08 4.72 -27.13
CA PRO A 89 -0.01 6.18 -27.06
C PRO A 89 -0.96 6.69 -25.97
N ARG A 90 -1.50 5.82 -25.11
CA ARG A 90 -2.48 6.23 -24.11
C ARG A 90 -1.90 7.24 -23.12
N ALA A 91 -2.73 8.13 -22.62
CA ALA A 91 -2.38 8.98 -21.51
C ALA A 91 -2.20 8.15 -20.22
N VAL A 92 -1.22 8.55 -19.40
CA VAL A 92 -0.98 7.95 -18.10
C VAL A 92 -1.29 8.99 -17.04
N ASN A 93 -2.30 8.73 -16.24
CA ASN A 93 -2.66 9.58 -15.11
C ASN A 93 -1.94 9.11 -13.85
N PHE A 94 -1.32 10.02 -13.14
CA PHE A 94 -0.67 9.69 -11.88
C PHE A 94 -0.79 10.84 -10.89
N ALA A 95 -0.67 10.52 -9.62
CA ALA A 95 -0.51 11.49 -8.55
C ALA A 95 0.88 11.38 -7.95
N PHE A 96 1.36 12.46 -7.34
CA PHE A 96 2.54 12.42 -6.49
C PHE A 96 2.22 12.99 -5.12
N VAL A 97 2.85 12.44 -4.10
CA VAL A 97 2.65 12.80 -2.69
C VAL A 97 3.98 12.81 -1.96
N SER A 98 4.03 13.50 -0.84
CA SER A 98 5.18 13.50 0.07
C SER A 98 4.74 13.85 1.49
N CYS A 99 5.63 13.77 2.46
CA CYS A 99 5.44 14.30 3.81
C CYS A 99 4.19 13.74 4.49
N GLN A 100 4.11 12.42 4.54
CA GLN A 100 2.98 11.71 5.12
C GLN A 100 3.14 11.59 6.63
N ASP A 101 2.47 12.42 7.40
CA ASP A 101 2.42 12.29 8.85
C ASP A 101 1.06 11.76 9.31
N VAL A 102 1.04 10.50 9.74
CA VAL A 102 -0.20 9.82 10.18
C VAL A 102 -0.75 10.40 11.49
N ASN A 103 0.08 11.09 12.28
CA ASN A 103 -0.33 11.66 13.56
C ASN A 103 -1.00 13.02 13.37
N GLU A 104 -0.62 13.76 12.34
CA GLU A 104 -1.09 15.12 12.11
C GLU A 104 -2.34 15.20 11.20
N GLY A 105 -2.51 14.28 10.26
CA GLY A 105 -3.54 14.41 9.23
C GLY A 105 -4.43 13.19 9.02
N LYS A 106 -4.24 12.10 9.73
CA LYS A 106 -5.03 10.86 9.59
C LYS A 106 -5.20 10.37 8.14
N LEU A 107 -4.23 10.67 7.28
CA LEU A 107 -4.20 10.29 5.86
C LEU A 107 -5.43 10.73 5.04
N ASN A 108 -6.03 11.86 5.38
CA ASN A 108 -7.22 12.38 4.70
C ASN A 108 -6.99 12.62 3.20
N GLY A 109 -5.79 13.04 2.80
CA GLY A 109 -5.41 13.21 1.39
C GLY A 109 -5.53 11.93 0.59
N TYR A 110 -5.04 10.80 1.12
CA TYR A 110 -5.18 9.50 0.46
C TYR A 110 -6.62 9.05 0.37
N ARG A 111 -7.40 9.26 1.42
CA ARG A 111 -8.82 8.93 1.41
C ARG A 111 -9.58 9.73 0.34
N ARG A 112 -9.26 11.01 0.19
CA ARG A 112 -9.83 11.85 -0.86
C ARG A 112 -9.41 11.38 -2.25
N MET A 113 -8.13 11.05 -2.44
CA MET A 113 -7.61 10.54 -3.69
C MET A 113 -8.33 9.24 -4.11
N ILE A 114 -8.49 8.28 -3.20
CA ILE A 114 -9.24 7.05 -3.46
C ILE A 114 -10.69 7.36 -3.83
N PHE A 115 -11.34 8.27 -3.09
CA PHE A 115 -12.72 8.65 -3.34
C PHE A 115 -12.94 9.26 -4.74
N GLU A 116 -12.03 10.11 -5.20
CA GLU A 116 -12.11 10.71 -6.55
C GLU A 116 -11.78 9.68 -7.62
N ASP A 117 -10.74 8.88 -7.42
CA ASP A 117 -10.31 7.85 -8.36
C ASP A 117 -11.38 6.77 -8.60
N GLU A 118 -12.07 6.32 -7.55
CA GLU A 118 -13.16 5.35 -7.68
C GLU A 118 -14.38 5.87 -8.46
N ARG A 119 -14.53 7.19 -8.58
CA ARG A 119 -15.61 7.86 -9.30
C ARG A 119 -15.23 8.34 -10.70
N ALA A 120 -13.94 8.39 -10.95
CA ALA A 120 -13.42 8.78 -12.25
C ALA A 120 -13.79 7.77 -13.34
N ALA A 121 -13.95 8.24 -14.55
CA ALA A 121 -14.06 7.35 -15.71
C ALA A 121 -12.79 6.49 -15.83
N ALA A 122 -12.89 5.28 -16.34
CA ALA A 122 -11.77 4.34 -16.39
C ALA A 122 -10.50 4.92 -17.05
N ALA A 123 -10.67 5.79 -18.05
CA ALA A 123 -9.56 6.46 -18.72
C ALA A 123 -8.91 7.59 -17.89
N GLU A 124 -9.57 8.04 -16.85
CA GLU A 124 -9.13 9.13 -15.98
C GLU A 124 -8.60 8.61 -14.62
N GLN A 125 -8.77 7.32 -14.35
CA GLN A 125 -8.29 6.71 -13.13
C GLN A 125 -6.77 6.73 -13.02
N LEU A 126 -6.27 6.81 -11.81
CA LEU A 126 -4.83 6.81 -11.54
C LEU A 126 -4.21 5.45 -11.88
N GLY A 127 -3.16 5.47 -12.67
CA GLY A 127 -2.33 4.31 -12.95
C GLY A 127 -1.37 3.99 -11.80
N PHE A 128 -0.84 5.04 -11.15
CA PHE A 128 0.05 4.89 -10.00
C PHE A 128 0.14 6.19 -9.18
N VAL A 129 0.74 6.07 -8.00
CA VAL A 129 1.10 7.19 -7.13
C VAL A 129 2.60 7.16 -6.88
N LEU A 130 3.27 8.29 -7.06
CA LEU A 130 4.69 8.48 -6.69
C LEU A 130 4.76 9.07 -5.29
N HIS A 131 5.50 8.43 -4.40
CA HIS A 131 5.82 8.98 -3.10
C HIS A 131 7.23 9.58 -3.12
N LEU A 132 7.33 10.90 -2.98
CA LEU A 132 8.57 11.65 -3.18
C LEU A 132 9.43 11.79 -1.91
N GLY A 133 9.05 11.12 -0.84
CA GLY A 133 9.81 11.14 0.41
C GLY A 133 8.95 11.49 1.64
N ASP A 134 9.56 11.39 2.81
CA ASP A 134 8.89 11.53 4.10
C ASP A 134 7.68 10.59 4.22
N PHE A 135 7.92 9.32 3.87
CA PHE A 135 6.89 8.28 3.95
C PHE A 135 6.51 7.98 5.38
N VAL A 136 7.48 8.06 6.29
CA VAL A 136 7.30 7.89 7.73
C VAL A 136 8.11 8.95 8.45
N TYR A 137 7.53 9.48 9.52
CA TYR A 137 8.23 10.29 10.50
C TYR A 137 8.41 9.47 11.78
N GLU A 138 9.65 9.10 12.08
CA GLU A 138 10.03 8.40 13.32
C GLU A 138 10.07 9.34 14.52
N VAL A 139 9.96 10.63 14.25
CA VAL A 139 9.99 11.69 15.24
C VAL A 139 8.69 12.50 15.20
N VAL A 140 8.09 12.73 16.36
CA VAL A 140 6.82 13.46 16.48
C VAL A 140 7.00 14.71 17.32
N TRP A 141 6.43 15.82 16.84
CA TRP A 141 6.31 17.07 17.56
C TRP A 141 4.93 17.16 18.23
N TYR A 142 4.90 17.29 19.54
CA TYR A 142 3.67 17.46 20.30
C TYR A 142 3.40 18.93 20.59
N PRO A 143 2.15 19.36 20.74
CA PRO A 143 1.81 20.75 21.08
C PRO A 143 2.50 21.24 22.34
N GLU A 144 2.60 20.41 23.37
CA GLU A 144 3.28 20.71 24.61
C GLU A 144 4.82 20.87 24.49
N ASP A 145 5.39 20.44 23.39
CA ASP A 145 6.80 20.66 23.07
C ASP A 145 7.06 22.03 22.44
N ARG A 146 6.03 22.85 22.31
CA ARG A 146 6.08 24.20 21.69
C ARG A 146 5.67 25.31 22.68
N PRO A 147 6.30 25.42 23.84
CA PRO A 147 5.85 26.37 24.87
C PRO A 147 5.99 27.84 24.45
N GLN A 148 6.82 28.15 23.45
CA GLN A 148 7.09 29.49 22.95
C GLN A 148 6.84 29.67 21.45
N GLY A 149 5.99 28.81 20.87
CA GLY A 149 5.62 28.84 19.46
C GLY A 149 6.33 27.82 18.58
N TYR A 150 6.20 28.01 17.28
CA TYR A 150 6.60 27.02 16.29
C TYR A 150 8.07 26.57 16.33
N TYR A 151 8.97 27.47 16.73
CA TYR A 151 10.41 27.16 16.76
C TYR A 151 10.90 26.56 18.09
N ALA A 152 10.12 26.65 19.16
CA ALA A 152 10.47 26.10 20.47
C ALA A 152 9.92 24.66 20.59
N ARG A 153 10.51 23.72 19.85
CA ARG A 153 10.09 22.33 19.81
C ARG A 153 11.05 21.46 20.59
N ARG A 154 10.48 20.51 21.31
CA ARG A 154 11.23 19.34 21.76
C ARG A 154 10.97 18.17 20.84
N LEU A 155 12.04 17.52 20.47
CA LEU A 155 11.98 16.27 19.73
C LEU A 155 11.53 15.16 20.70
N ARG A 156 10.47 14.46 20.33
CA ARG A 156 10.08 13.23 21.00
C ARG A 156 10.42 12.06 20.11
N ASP A 157 11.04 11.08 20.71
CA ASP A 157 11.34 9.85 20.03
C ASP A 157 10.04 9.09 19.78
N VAL A 158 9.61 9.02 18.58
CA VAL A 158 8.78 7.95 18.06
C VAL A 158 7.33 8.27 17.74
N VAL A 159 6.98 7.95 16.53
CA VAL A 159 5.61 7.78 16.05
C VAL A 159 4.92 6.67 16.85
N ARG A 160 3.78 7.00 17.47
CA ARG A 160 2.92 6.00 18.09
C ARG A 160 1.89 5.52 17.07
N TYR A 161 1.95 4.25 16.76
CA TYR A 161 0.88 3.62 16.00
C TYR A 161 -0.40 3.43 16.82
N PRO A 162 -1.54 3.16 16.17
CA PRO A 162 -2.84 3.02 16.84
C PRO A 162 -2.89 2.07 18.04
N HIS A 163 -1.93 1.19 18.16
CA HIS A 163 -1.82 0.22 19.26
C HIS A 163 -0.79 0.60 20.34
N GLY A 164 -0.28 1.82 20.32
CA GLY A 164 0.70 2.29 21.32
C GLY A 164 2.11 1.73 21.12
N GLU A 165 2.37 1.01 20.05
CA GLU A 165 3.69 0.51 19.72
C GLU A 165 4.56 1.61 19.12
N LYS A 166 5.83 1.58 19.48
CA LYS A 166 6.84 2.49 18.96
C LYS A 166 7.49 1.90 17.72
N ILE A 167 7.58 2.66 16.65
CA ILE A 167 8.49 2.31 15.55
C ILE A 167 9.91 2.43 16.11
N ARG A 168 10.61 1.33 16.17
CA ARG A 168 11.96 1.31 16.69
C ARG A 168 13.03 1.25 15.62
N ASP A 169 12.73 0.66 14.47
CA ASP A 169 13.69 0.43 13.41
C ASP A 169 13.03 0.52 12.02
N PHE A 170 13.71 1.21 11.14
CA PHE A 170 13.49 1.23 9.69
C PHE A 170 14.69 0.66 8.98
#